data_47782c9bc96490a8c428699d109226d8
#
_entry.id   47782c9bc96490a8c428699d109226d8
#
_cell.length_a   1.000
_cell.length_b   1.000
_cell.length_c   1.000
_cell.angle_alpha   90.00
_cell.angle_beta   90.00
_cell.angle_gamma   90.00
#
_symmetry.space_group_name_H-M   'P 1'
#
loop_
_entity.id
_entity.type
_entity.pdbx_description
1 polymer ?
#
loop_
_entity_poly.entity_id
_entity_poly.type
_entity_poly.pdbx_seq_one_letter_code
_entity_poly.pdbx_strand_id
1 'polypeptide(L)'
;MSPATQPPPAQSPQGTPLQVQPLRGWQLPLLQEPGFLDLLPLLQRSLLLHAPERLLHRLAPRPALAPDVLVAYRHPQQPLGLVVSQRLNRSGSCWQLQELRTSEACQAAGEAGRLAIEAALVREAIQRSRHAASWIATSSSGDDERLAVLRQQGFQPLRRETLWRWQRGNNADVSAMGALPRELQLRPLNRRSAAAMWQLEQATLPAQLRQLLDRRVEDLLDQSEQPSLMLFDLGRNQAVAGARRLRPGSRGLPELELSLHPGWQHLLGEPLRLLLERSAAGAEQLVVRSDGLDDERSRWLQSLGMAPEGEEVLMARSVWRRHAPQPSQEMARRLEAVLGQLQPRQRPIPTPLGR
;
A
#
# COMPACT_ATOMS: atom_id res chain seq x y z
N MET A 1 -73.29 12.62 16.86
CA MET A 1 -71.97 13.18 16.47
C MET A 1 -70.94 12.16 16.92
N SER A 2 -70.48 11.31 15.96
CA SER A 2 -69.44 10.33 16.22
C SER A 2 -68.04 10.97 15.92
N PRO A 3 -67.05 10.72 16.75
CA PRO A 3 -65.70 11.25 16.51
C PRO A 3 -65.03 10.50 15.35
N ALA A 4 -64.49 11.25 14.41
CA ALA A 4 -63.71 10.74 13.27
C ALA A 4 -62.41 10.13 13.78
N THR A 5 -62.22 8.83 13.51
CA THR A 5 -61.01 8.09 13.77
C THR A 5 -59.93 8.57 12.79
N GLN A 6 -58.88 9.23 13.27
CA GLN A 6 -57.69 9.56 12.46
C GLN A 6 -56.99 8.27 12.05
N PRO A 7 -56.53 8.15 10.78
CA PRO A 7 -55.71 7.02 10.35
C PRO A 7 -54.36 7.10 11.06
N PRO A 8 -53.74 5.94 11.39
CA PRO A 8 -52.40 5.88 11.99
C PRO A 8 -51.36 6.49 11.06
N PRO A 9 -50.32 7.16 11.58
CA PRO A 9 -49.27 7.74 10.77
C PRO A 9 -48.57 6.64 9.95
N ALA A 10 -48.43 6.88 8.65
CA ALA A 10 -47.73 6.00 7.75
C ALA A 10 -46.29 5.77 8.30
N GLN A 11 -46.03 4.54 8.70
CA GLN A 11 -44.68 4.11 9.09
C GLN A 11 -43.80 4.27 7.85
N SER A 12 -42.84 5.20 7.91
CA SER A 12 -41.76 5.34 6.93
C SER A 12 -41.13 3.97 6.73
N PRO A 13 -40.89 3.50 5.48
CA PRO A 13 -40.24 2.22 5.26
C PRO A 13 -38.89 2.26 5.92
N GLN A 14 -38.73 1.49 7.01
CA GLN A 14 -37.44 1.29 7.67
C GLN A 14 -36.51 0.70 6.63
N GLY A 15 -35.60 1.54 6.07
CA GLY A 15 -34.68 1.14 5.02
C GLY A 15 -33.83 -0.02 5.49
N THR A 16 -33.70 -1.05 4.69
CA THR A 16 -32.85 -2.21 4.94
C THR A 16 -31.46 -1.72 5.36
N PRO A 17 -30.91 -2.21 6.47
CA PRO A 17 -29.62 -1.75 6.98
C PRO A 17 -28.50 -2.01 5.96
N LEU A 18 -27.58 -1.07 5.85
CA LEU A 18 -26.38 -1.22 5.01
C LEU A 18 -25.54 -2.41 5.52
N GLN A 19 -25.27 -3.36 4.63
CA GLN A 19 -24.44 -4.53 4.93
C GLN A 19 -23.15 -4.45 4.13
N VAL A 20 -22.01 -4.69 4.79
CA VAL A 20 -20.70 -4.78 4.16
C VAL A 20 -20.17 -6.20 4.33
N GLN A 21 -19.88 -6.87 3.24
CA GLN A 21 -19.49 -8.29 3.23
C GLN A 21 -18.28 -8.53 2.30
N PRO A 22 -17.47 -9.58 2.58
CA PRO A 22 -16.43 -10.01 1.64
C PRO A 22 -17.01 -10.41 0.30
N LEU A 23 -16.28 -10.07 -0.76
CA LEU A 23 -16.62 -10.46 -2.13
C LEU A 23 -16.74 -11.98 -2.26
N ARG A 24 -17.81 -12.43 -2.90
CA ARG A 24 -18.07 -13.84 -3.23
C ARG A 24 -18.24 -14.00 -4.74
N GLY A 25 -17.94 -15.20 -5.26
CA GLY A 25 -17.97 -15.48 -6.70
C GLY A 25 -19.30 -15.17 -7.38
N TRP A 26 -20.44 -15.43 -6.72
CA TRP A 26 -21.78 -15.16 -7.25
C TRP A 26 -22.10 -13.65 -7.40
N GLN A 27 -21.28 -12.77 -6.79
CA GLN A 27 -21.46 -11.32 -6.84
C GLN A 27 -20.80 -10.69 -8.07
N LEU A 28 -19.86 -11.39 -8.73
CA LEU A 28 -19.14 -10.85 -9.88
C LEU A 28 -20.08 -10.36 -11.03
N PRO A 29 -21.15 -11.07 -11.38
CA PRO A 29 -22.09 -10.57 -12.40
C PRO A 29 -22.77 -9.26 -12.01
N LEU A 30 -23.00 -9.02 -10.70
CA LEU A 30 -23.61 -7.79 -10.20
C LEU A 30 -22.66 -6.59 -10.24
N LEU A 31 -21.34 -6.84 -10.32
CA LEU A 31 -20.30 -5.82 -10.41
C LEU A 31 -19.88 -5.49 -11.85
N GLN A 32 -20.67 -5.93 -12.85
CA GLN A 32 -20.46 -5.58 -14.26
C GLN A 32 -21.08 -4.22 -14.62
N GLU A 33 -21.21 -3.32 -13.65
CA GLU A 33 -21.61 -1.92 -13.87
C GLU A 33 -20.42 -1.08 -14.36
N PRO A 34 -20.67 0.02 -15.09
CA PRO A 34 -19.60 0.89 -15.61
C PRO A 34 -18.60 1.35 -14.55
N GLY A 35 -19.08 1.61 -13.33
CA GLY A 35 -18.24 2.06 -12.19
C GLY A 35 -17.24 1.03 -11.66
N PHE A 36 -17.37 -0.26 -12.05
CA PHE A 36 -16.52 -1.36 -11.55
C PHE A 36 -15.87 -2.19 -12.66
N LEU A 37 -16.15 -1.92 -13.95
CA LEU A 37 -15.68 -2.73 -15.08
C LEU A 37 -14.14 -2.83 -15.14
N ASP A 38 -13.45 -1.73 -14.89
CA ASP A 38 -11.99 -1.66 -14.87
C ASP A 38 -11.37 -2.48 -13.73
N LEU A 39 -12.14 -2.77 -12.69
CA LEU A 39 -11.70 -3.55 -11.53
C LEU A 39 -11.96 -5.05 -11.69
N LEU A 40 -12.77 -5.50 -12.68
CA LEU A 40 -13.12 -6.92 -12.83
C LEU A 40 -11.93 -7.87 -12.87
N PRO A 41 -10.81 -7.58 -13.57
CA PRO A 41 -9.64 -8.46 -13.55
C PRO A 41 -9.03 -8.61 -12.15
N LEU A 42 -9.01 -7.53 -11.37
CA LEU A 42 -8.52 -7.52 -9.99
C LEU A 42 -9.46 -8.30 -9.07
N LEU A 43 -10.78 -8.13 -9.22
CA LEU A 43 -11.79 -8.86 -8.44
C LEU A 43 -11.74 -10.36 -8.71
N GLN A 44 -11.62 -10.76 -9.97
CA GLN A 44 -11.46 -12.16 -10.38
C GLN A 44 -10.18 -12.75 -9.80
N ARG A 45 -9.05 -12.05 -9.90
CA ARG A 45 -7.79 -12.45 -9.32
C ARG A 45 -7.89 -12.63 -7.81
N SER A 46 -8.55 -11.70 -7.11
CA SER A 46 -8.78 -11.80 -5.67
C SER A 46 -9.50 -13.11 -5.32
N LEU A 47 -10.61 -13.41 -5.99
CA LEU A 47 -11.38 -14.64 -5.73
C LEU A 47 -10.59 -15.91 -6.02
N LEU A 48 -9.82 -15.94 -7.12
CA LEU A 48 -9.00 -17.10 -7.49
C LEU A 48 -7.88 -17.36 -6.49
N LEU A 49 -7.27 -16.31 -5.94
CA LEU A 49 -6.19 -16.44 -4.97
C LEU A 49 -6.69 -16.78 -3.56
N HIS A 50 -7.87 -16.30 -3.17
CA HIS A 50 -8.41 -16.58 -1.83
C HIS A 50 -8.73 -18.07 -1.58
N ALA A 51 -9.12 -18.83 -2.58
CA ALA A 51 -9.46 -20.24 -2.42
C ALA A 51 -8.22 -21.09 -2.02
N PRO A 52 -7.10 -21.09 -2.77
CA PRO A 52 -5.90 -21.79 -2.40
C PRO A 52 -5.22 -21.23 -1.14
N GLU A 53 -5.28 -19.92 -0.91
CA GLU A 53 -4.70 -19.30 0.29
C GLU A 53 -5.39 -19.78 1.58
N ARG A 54 -6.71 -19.95 1.58
CA ARG A 54 -7.44 -20.49 2.73
C ARG A 54 -7.03 -21.94 3.06
N LEU A 55 -6.74 -22.75 2.03
CA LEU A 55 -6.25 -24.11 2.21
C LEU A 55 -4.81 -24.11 2.70
N LEU A 56 -3.94 -23.32 2.10
CA LEU A 56 -2.53 -23.22 2.48
C LEU A 56 -2.33 -22.60 3.87
N HIS A 57 -3.21 -21.66 4.27
CA HIS A 57 -3.14 -21.06 5.61
C HIS A 57 -3.43 -22.04 6.74
N ARG A 58 -4.15 -23.13 6.46
CA ARG A 58 -4.36 -24.23 7.41
C ARG A 58 -3.10 -25.08 7.59
N LEU A 59 -2.24 -25.16 6.57
CA LEU A 59 -1.02 -25.99 6.57
C LEU A 59 0.22 -25.19 6.97
N ALA A 60 0.31 -23.93 6.57
CA ALA A 60 1.39 -23.03 6.96
C ALA A 60 0.87 -21.58 6.95
N PRO A 61 0.95 -20.84 8.07
CA PRO A 61 0.54 -19.45 8.12
C PRO A 61 1.47 -18.60 7.24
N ARG A 62 1.11 -18.42 5.98
CA ARG A 62 1.79 -17.50 5.07
C ARG A 62 0.97 -16.22 4.94
N PRO A 63 1.63 -15.06 4.75
CA PRO A 63 0.89 -13.82 4.50
C PRO A 63 0.07 -13.97 3.22
N ALA A 64 -1.22 -13.62 3.30
CA ALA A 64 -2.10 -13.61 2.14
C ALA A 64 -1.60 -12.56 1.14
N LEU A 65 -1.39 -12.96 -0.11
CA LEU A 65 -0.97 -12.08 -1.21
C LEU A 65 -2.16 -11.53 -1.99
N ALA A 66 -3.34 -12.14 -1.80
CA ALA A 66 -4.57 -11.68 -2.46
C ALA A 66 -5.06 -10.37 -1.82
N PRO A 67 -5.52 -9.41 -2.64
CA PRO A 67 -6.22 -8.24 -2.13
C PRO A 67 -7.53 -8.67 -1.45
N ASP A 68 -7.86 -8.05 -0.33
CA ASP A 68 -9.13 -8.22 0.36
C ASP A 68 -10.17 -7.25 -0.22
N VAL A 69 -11.32 -7.78 -0.62
CA VAL A 69 -12.38 -7.00 -1.27
C VAL A 69 -13.65 -7.10 -0.44
N LEU A 70 -14.20 -5.94 -0.06
CA LEU A 70 -15.48 -5.84 0.61
C LEU A 70 -16.46 -5.10 -0.28
N VAL A 71 -17.72 -5.54 -0.26
CA VAL A 71 -18.80 -4.96 -1.05
C VAL A 71 -19.94 -4.55 -0.12
N ALA A 72 -20.48 -3.35 -0.34
CA ALA A 72 -21.59 -2.79 0.41
C ALA A 72 -22.91 -2.99 -0.33
N TYR A 73 -23.95 -3.40 0.38
CA TYR A 73 -25.31 -3.66 -0.13
C TYR A 73 -26.39 -3.10 0.77
N ARG A 74 -27.51 -2.70 0.20
CA ARG A 74 -28.80 -2.61 0.88
C ARG A 74 -29.71 -3.79 0.54
N HIS A 75 -29.68 -4.18 -0.75
CA HIS A 75 -30.35 -5.38 -1.23
C HIS A 75 -29.32 -6.33 -1.83
N PRO A 76 -29.49 -7.65 -1.70
CA PRO A 76 -28.52 -8.64 -2.17
C PRO A 76 -28.15 -8.53 -3.65
N GLN A 77 -29.01 -7.95 -4.46
CA GLN A 77 -28.83 -7.83 -5.92
C GLN A 77 -28.29 -6.47 -6.38
N GLN A 78 -28.12 -5.51 -5.44
CA GLN A 78 -27.68 -4.16 -5.80
C GLN A 78 -26.46 -3.74 -4.99
N PRO A 79 -25.26 -3.89 -5.54
CA PRO A 79 -24.04 -3.39 -4.91
C PRO A 79 -24.05 -1.86 -4.92
N LEU A 80 -23.74 -1.24 -3.82
CA LEU A 80 -23.67 0.20 -3.67
C LEU A 80 -22.24 0.73 -3.74
N GLY A 81 -21.26 -0.11 -3.45
CA GLY A 81 -19.86 0.25 -3.52
C GLY A 81 -18.97 -0.91 -3.09
N LEU A 82 -17.69 -0.75 -3.32
CA LEU A 82 -16.67 -1.71 -2.91
C LEU A 82 -15.39 -1.00 -2.44
N VAL A 83 -14.64 -1.71 -1.61
CA VAL A 83 -13.29 -1.33 -1.21
C VAL A 83 -12.34 -2.49 -1.47
N VAL A 84 -11.18 -2.17 -2.04
CA VAL A 84 -10.08 -3.11 -2.23
C VAL A 84 -8.95 -2.70 -1.31
N SER A 85 -8.50 -3.62 -0.49
CA SER A 85 -7.36 -3.41 0.40
C SER A 85 -6.32 -4.50 0.24
N GLN A 86 -5.06 -4.16 0.43
CA GLN A 86 -3.93 -5.07 0.28
C GLN A 86 -2.90 -4.87 1.37
N ARG A 87 -2.25 -5.96 1.77
CA ARG A 87 -1.08 -5.90 2.65
C ARG A 87 0.11 -5.33 1.89
N LEU A 88 0.82 -4.40 2.51
CA LEU A 88 2.04 -3.83 1.95
C LEU A 88 3.31 -4.52 2.43
N ASN A 89 3.22 -5.35 3.46
CA ASN A 89 4.35 -6.12 3.95
C ASN A 89 3.94 -7.53 4.37
N ARG A 90 4.91 -8.43 4.41
CA ARG A 90 4.70 -9.84 4.79
C ARG A 90 4.22 -10.01 6.21
N SER A 91 4.61 -9.10 7.12
CA SER A 91 4.13 -9.11 8.51
C SER A 91 2.63 -8.82 8.63
N GLY A 92 2.03 -8.16 7.63
CA GLY A 92 0.64 -7.69 7.67
C GLY A 92 0.43 -6.53 8.64
N SER A 93 1.52 -5.87 9.06
CA SER A 93 1.46 -4.70 9.94
C SER A 93 1.02 -3.44 9.21
N CYS A 94 1.29 -3.33 7.90
CA CYS A 94 0.87 -2.22 7.04
C CYS A 94 -0.08 -2.68 5.95
N TRP A 95 -1.19 -1.95 5.78
CA TRP A 95 -2.19 -2.17 4.75
C TRP A 95 -2.41 -0.92 3.91
N GLN A 96 -2.81 -1.12 2.66
CA GLN A 96 -3.18 -0.06 1.73
C GLN A 96 -4.64 -0.20 1.32
N LEU A 97 -5.38 0.91 1.34
CA LEU A 97 -6.62 1.05 0.58
C LEU A 97 -6.25 1.35 -0.87
N GLN A 98 -6.42 0.37 -1.74
CA GLN A 98 -6.09 0.52 -3.16
C GLN A 98 -7.19 1.22 -3.92
N GLU A 99 -8.44 0.77 -3.70
CA GLU A 99 -9.62 1.27 -4.38
C GLU A 99 -10.76 1.46 -3.41
N LEU A 100 -11.50 2.53 -3.64
CA LEU A 100 -12.77 2.82 -2.98
C LEU A 100 -13.71 3.35 -4.06
N ARG A 101 -14.71 2.55 -4.45
CA ARG A 101 -15.63 2.85 -5.55
C ARG A 101 -17.07 2.76 -5.08
N THR A 102 -17.92 3.59 -5.66
CA THR A 102 -19.37 3.57 -5.45
C THR A 102 -20.07 3.37 -6.79
N SER A 103 -21.21 2.69 -6.76
CA SER A 103 -22.04 2.45 -7.94
C SER A 103 -22.76 3.73 -8.39
N GLU A 104 -23.24 3.75 -9.63
CA GLU A 104 -24.10 4.83 -10.13
C GLU A 104 -25.39 4.96 -9.31
N ALA A 105 -25.96 3.84 -8.86
CA ALA A 105 -27.13 3.84 -7.97
C ALA A 105 -26.84 4.53 -6.61
N CYS A 106 -25.63 4.41 -6.12
CA CYS A 106 -25.18 5.13 -4.92
C CYS A 106 -25.05 6.64 -5.17
N GLN A 107 -24.53 7.02 -6.34
CA GLN A 107 -24.42 8.42 -6.74
C GLN A 107 -25.80 9.08 -6.86
N ALA A 108 -26.79 8.37 -7.39
CA ALA A 108 -28.17 8.83 -7.47
C ALA A 108 -28.85 9.02 -6.09
N ALA A 109 -28.34 8.35 -5.04
CA ALA A 109 -28.86 8.51 -3.66
C ALA A 109 -28.39 9.80 -2.97
N GLY A 110 -27.58 10.61 -3.67
CA GLY A 110 -27.05 11.88 -3.18
C GLY A 110 -25.73 11.74 -2.41
N GLU A 111 -25.06 12.86 -2.23
CA GLU A 111 -23.73 12.97 -1.62
C GLU A 111 -23.66 12.35 -0.21
N ALA A 112 -24.59 12.69 0.68
CA ALA A 112 -24.61 12.16 2.03
C ALA A 112 -24.72 10.62 2.08
N GLY A 113 -25.47 10.03 1.14
CA GLY A 113 -25.58 8.57 0.99
C GLY A 113 -24.26 7.94 0.55
N ARG A 114 -23.57 8.54 -0.40
CA ARG A 114 -22.26 8.11 -0.91
C ARG A 114 -21.20 8.12 0.18
N LEU A 115 -21.07 9.23 0.90
CA LEU A 115 -20.10 9.38 1.99
C LEU A 115 -20.33 8.37 3.12
N ALA A 116 -21.58 8.09 3.47
CA ALA A 116 -21.92 7.09 4.47
C ALA A 116 -21.49 5.68 4.05
N ILE A 117 -21.65 5.32 2.77
CA ILE A 117 -21.24 4.02 2.22
C ILE A 117 -19.72 3.90 2.18
N GLU A 118 -19.01 4.92 1.69
CA GLU A 118 -17.56 4.97 1.71
C GLU A 118 -16.99 4.83 3.13
N ALA A 119 -17.56 5.58 4.09
CA ALA A 119 -17.16 5.50 5.49
C ALA A 119 -17.39 4.11 6.09
N ALA A 120 -18.51 3.45 5.75
CA ALA A 120 -18.81 2.09 6.22
C ALA A 120 -17.84 1.06 5.64
N LEU A 121 -17.51 1.16 4.34
CA LEU A 121 -16.54 0.30 3.67
C LEU A 121 -15.14 0.42 4.29
N VAL A 122 -14.65 1.64 4.47
CA VAL A 122 -13.32 1.90 5.07
C VAL A 122 -13.28 1.39 6.51
N ARG A 123 -14.33 1.67 7.30
CA ARG A 123 -14.43 1.22 8.69
C ARG A 123 -14.38 -0.31 8.78
N GLU A 124 -15.14 -1.01 7.96
CA GLU A 124 -15.18 -2.47 7.96
C GLU A 124 -13.83 -3.07 7.51
N ALA A 125 -13.16 -2.50 6.49
CA ALA A 125 -11.83 -2.92 6.07
C ALA A 125 -10.82 -2.84 7.22
N ILE A 126 -10.84 -1.73 7.97
CA ILE A 126 -9.97 -1.53 9.12
C ILE A 126 -10.31 -2.51 10.25
N GLN A 127 -11.58 -2.73 10.55
CA GLN A 127 -12.01 -3.64 11.62
C GLN A 127 -11.65 -5.08 11.34
N ARG A 128 -11.69 -5.51 10.09
CA ARG A 128 -11.33 -6.89 9.69
C ARG A 128 -9.83 -7.14 9.79
N SER A 129 -9.02 -6.14 9.56
CA SER A 129 -7.56 -6.25 9.61
C SER A 129 -6.99 -5.97 11.01
N ARG A 130 -7.40 -6.78 11.98
CA ARG A 130 -7.11 -6.58 13.41
C ARG A 130 -5.61 -6.55 13.77
N HIS A 131 -4.75 -7.06 12.91
CA HIS A 131 -3.29 -7.07 13.10
C HIS A 131 -2.57 -5.89 12.45
N ALA A 132 -3.28 -5.08 11.66
CA ALA A 132 -2.71 -3.89 11.06
C ALA A 132 -2.32 -2.87 12.13
N ALA A 133 -1.08 -2.44 12.12
CA ALA A 133 -0.58 -1.33 12.94
C ALA A 133 -0.71 0.00 12.20
N SER A 134 -0.69 -0.03 10.87
CA SER A 134 -0.79 1.14 10.01
C SER A 134 -1.62 0.85 8.76
N TRP A 135 -2.20 1.93 8.23
CA TRP A 135 -2.92 1.96 6.98
C TRP A 135 -2.46 3.14 6.15
N ILE A 136 -2.34 2.96 4.85
CA ILE A 136 -2.14 4.05 3.91
C ILE A 136 -3.26 4.07 2.87
N ALA A 137 -3.57 5.26 2.39
CA ALA A 137 -4.53 5.49 1.32
C ALA A 137 -4.06 6.67 0.48
N THR A 138 -4.37 6.68 -0.80
CA THR A 138 -4.19 7.83 -1.68
C THR A 138 -5.54 8.33 -2.16
N SER A 139 -5.69 9.63 -2.28
CA SER A 139 -6.85 10.27 -2.89
C SER A 139 -6.41 11.47 -3.71
N SER A 140 -7.14 11.79 -4.78
CA SER A 140 -6.92 13.03 -5.51
C SER A 140 -6.96 14.22 -4.58
N SER A 141 -6.07 15.18 -4.76
CA SER A 141 -6.02 16.40 -3.96
C SER A 141 -7.28 17.27 -4.12
N GLY A 142 -8.00 17.11 -5.23
CA GLY A 142 -9.27 17.80 -5.49
C GLY A 142 -10.51 17.02 -4.99
N ASP A 143 -10.39 15.82 -4.43
CA ASP A 143 -11.52 15.07 -3.88
C ASP A 143 -11.64 15.30 -2.36
N ASP A 144 -12.11 16.52 -2.02
CA ASP A 144 -12.24 16.94 -0.62
C ASP A 144 -13.18 16.05 0.18
N GLU A 145 -14.22 15.51 -0.46
CA GLU A 145 -15.19 14.63 0.17
C GLU A 145 -14.55 13.32 0.60
N ARG A 146 -13.81 12.67 -0.27
CA ARG A 146 -13.08 11.43 0.06
C ARG A 146 -11.99 11.68 1.10
N LEU A 147 -11.29 12.81 0.99
CA LEU A 147 -10.33 13.22 2.01
C LEU A 147 -11.02 13.42 3.36
N ALA A 148 -12.23 13.96 3.41
CA ALA A 148 -13.01 14.10 4.63
C ALA A 148 -13.43 12.73 5.21
N VAL A 149 -13.91 11.79 4.36
CA VAL A 149 -14.23 10.42 4.79
C VAL A 149 -12.99 9.74 5.40
N LEU A 150 -11.84 9.83 4.75
CA LEU A 150 -10.61 9.24 5.27
C LEU A 150 -10.21 9.86 6.62
N ARG A 151 -10.30 11.21 6.76
CA ARG A 151 -10.03 11.91 8.03
C ARG A 151 -10.97 11.44 9.14
N GLN A 152 -12.27 11.27 8.86
CA GLN A 152 -13.24 10.71 9.82
C GLN A 152 -12.89 9.30 10.26
N GLN A 153 -12.23 8.51 9.42
CA GLN A 153 -11.72 7.18 9.78
C GLN A 153 -10.33 7.20 10.42
N GLY A 154 -9.81 8.39 10.77
CA GLY A 154 -8.55 8.57 11.49
C GLY A 154 -7.30 8.61 10.61
N PHE A 155 -7.44 8.76 9.30
CA PHE A 155 -6.31 9.03 8.42
C PHE A 155 -5.89 10.49 8.51
N GLN A 156 -4.58 10.72 8.44
CA GLN A 156 -3.99 12.06 8.40
C GLN A 156 -3.15 12.22 7.13
N PRO A 157 -3.14 13.41 6.50
CA PRO A 157 -2.31 13.66 5.34
C PRO A 157 -0.83 13.61 5.73
N LEU A 158 -0.01 12.90 4.94
CA LEU A 158 1.43 12.80 5.11
C LEU A 158 2.19 13.67 4.14
N ARG A 159 1.86 13.58 2.85
CA ARG A 159 2.49 14.36 1.79
C ARG A 159 1.58 14.44 0.57
N ARG A 160 1.85 15.41 -0.29
CA ARG A 160 1.28 15.49 -1.62
C ARG A 160 2.24 14.84 -2.61
N GLU A 161 1.71 14.15 -3.59
CA GLU A 161 2.44 13.48 -4.65
C GLU A 161 1.92 13.96 -5.99
N THR A 162 2.83 14.32 -6.90
CA THR A 162 2.48 14.63 -8.29
C THR A 162 2.67 13.38 -9.14
N LEU A 163 1.70 13.09 -9.96
CA LEU A 163 1.72 11.99 -10.92
C LEU A 163 2.15 12.54 -12.27
N TRP A 164 3.20 11.94 -12.85
CA TRP A 164 3.77 12.35 -14.13
C TRP A 164 3.55 11.24 -15.14
N ARG A 165 2.94 11.59 -16.28
CA ARG A 165 2.77 10.65 -17.38
C ARG A 165 4.00 10.65 -18.27
N TRP A 166 4.61 9.50 -18.41
CA TRP A 166 5.65 9.24 -19.40
C TRP A 166 5.05 8.48 -20.58
N GLN A 167 5.45 8.87 -21.80
CA GLN A 167 5.06 8.19 -23.04
C GLN A 167 6.30 7.89 -23.86
N ARG A 168 6.36 6.69 -24.43
CA ARG A 168 7.42 6.34 -25.35
C ARG A 168 7.31 7.18 -26.62
N GLY A 169 8.40 7.78 -27.05
CA GLY A 169 8.46 8.57 -28.29
C GLY A 169 8.37 10.08 -28.12
N ASN A 170 8.01 10.58 -26.93
CA ASN A 170 8.08 12.03 -26.66
C ASN A 170 9.54 12.56 -26.61
N ASN A 171 10.52 11.66 -26.50
CA ASN A 171 11.96 11.95 -26.52
C ASN A 171 12.57 11.36 -27.80
N ALA A 172 12.46 12.08 -28.90
CA ALA A 172 12.84 11.64 -30.25
C ALA A 172 14.33 11.38 -30.49
N ASP A 173 15.21 11.61 -29.51
CA ASP A 173 16.65 11.40 -29.65
C ASP A 173 17.19 10.29 -28.72
N VAL A 174 16.71 9.07 -28.92
CA VAL A 174 17.29 7.86 -28.29
C VAL A 174 18.71 7.58 -28.81
N SER A 175 19.13 8.29 -29.88
CA SER A 175 20.42 8.06 -30.54
C SER A 175 21.63 8.62 -29.79
N ALA A 176 21.44 9.52 -28.84
CA ALA A 176 22.49 10.05 -27.97
C ALA A 176 22.40 9.45 -26.56
N MET A 177 22.44 8.11 -26.44
CA MET A 177 22.54 7.50 -25.12
C MET A 177 23.89 7.88 -24.52
N GLY A 178 23.86 8.86 -23.63
CA GLY A 178 25.03 9.26 -22.85
C GLY A 178 25.60 8.04 -22.10
N ALA A 179 26.93 7.92 -22.14
CA ALA A 179 27.57 6.89 -21.36
C ALA A 179 27.46 7.20 -19.87
N LEU A 180 27.11 6.21 -19.07
CA LEU A 180 27.17 6.36 -17.61
C LEU A 180 28.60 6.71 -17.18
N PRO A 181 28.78 7.57 -16.16
CA PRO A 181 30.05 7.74 -15.50
C PRO A 181 30.66 6.38 -15.12
N ARG A 182 31.99 6.24 -15.25
CA ARG A 182 32.70 4.97 -15.02
C ARG A 182 32.50 4.40 -13.62
N GLU A 183 32.19 5.25 -12.67
CA GLU A 183 31.92 4.90 -11.27
C GLU A 183 30.55 4.30 -11.06
N LEU A 184 29.63 4.50 -12.01
CA LEU A 184 28.24 4.06 -11.91
C LEU A 184 27.96 2.83 -12.77
N GLN A 185 27.23 1.89 -12.22
CA GLN A 185 26.79 0.68 -12.89
C GLN A 185 25.27 0.51 -12.75
N LEU A 186 24.58 0.20 -13.85
CA LEU A 186 23.20 -0.27 -13.81
C LEU A 186 23.12 -1.70 -13.28
N ARG A 187 22.33 -1.92 -12.25
CA ARG A 187 22.08 -3.25 -11.68
C ARG A 187 20.59 -3.54 -11.60
N PRO A 188 20.14 -4.76 -11.97
CA PRO A 188 18.75 -5.14 -11.81
C PRO A 188 18.41 -5.39 -10.33
N LEU A 189 17.18 -5.10 -9.96
CA LEU A 189 16.63 -5.48 -8.65
C LEU A 189 16.34 -7.00 -8.66
N ASN A 190 17.06 -7.72 -7.84
CA ASN A 190 16.89 -9.15 -7.63
C ASN A 190 17.27 -9.52 -6.18
N ARG A 191 17.21 -10.79 -5.82
CA ARG A 191 17.51 -11.24 -4.45
C ARG A 191 18.91 -10.85 -3.96
N ARG A 192 19.91 -10.73 -4.86
CA ARG A 192 21.29 -10.37 -4.50
C ARG A 192 21.46 -8.88 -4.27
N SER A 193 20.72 -8.06 -5.01
CA SER A 193 20.81 -6.59 -4.97
C SER A 193 19.72 -5.91 -4.14
N ALA A 194 18.71 -6.65 -3.67
CA ALA A 194 17.58 -6.10 -2.93
C ALA A 194 17.96 -5.37 -1.64
N ALA A 195 19.01 -5.83 -0.95
CA ALA A 195 19.52 -5.15 0.24
C ALA A 195 20.04 -3.73 -0.05
N ALA A 196 20.73 -3.55 -1.21
CA ALA A 196 21.19 -2.22 -1.61
C ALA A 196 20.04 -1.27 -1.96
N MET A 197 19.01 -1.78 -2.66
CA MET A 197 17.79 -1.00 -2.95
C MET A 197 17.05 -0.64 -1.65
N TRP A 198 16.94 -1.58 -0.72
CA TRP A 198 16.30 -1.31 0.58
C TRP A 198 17.07 -0.24 1.37
N GLN A 199 18.40 -0.28 1.40
CA GLN A 199 19.22 0.75 2.04
C GLN A 199 19.00 2.12 1.40
N LEU A 200 18.93 2.17 0.06
CA LEU A 200 18.60 3.40 -0.66
C LEU A 200 17.22 3.94 -0.25
N GLU A 201 16.19 3.10 -0.22
CA GLU A 201 14.87 3.52 0.25
C GLU A 201 14.88 4.02 1.70
N GLN A 202 15.65 3.37 2.58
CA GLN A 202 15.80 3.84 3.96
C GLN A 202 16.45 5.23 4.04
N ALA A 203 17.31 5.59 3.10
CA ALA A 203 17.94 6.91 3.04
C ALA A 203 17.03 7.98 2.42
N THR A 204 16.12 7.59 1.52
CA THR A 204 15.27 8.52 0.75
C THR A 204 13.91 8.78 1.38
N LEU A 205 13.34 7.78 2.07
CA LEU A 205 12.02 7.91 2.68
C LEU A 205 12.08 8.70 4.01
N PRO A 206 11.13 9.60 4.26
CA PRO A 206 10.97 10.25 5.56
C PRO A 206 10.81 9.24 6.69
N ALA A 207 11.36 9.53 7.88
CA ALA A 207 11.34 8.61 9.02
C ALA A 207 9.93 8.14 9.38
N GLN A 208 8.94 9.04 9.34
CA GLN A 208 7.54 8.73 9.60
C GLN A 208 6.99 7.69 8.62
N LEU A 209 7.26 7.85 7.33
CA LEU A 209 6.79 6.93 6.30
C LEU A 209 7.47 5.57 6.42
N ARG A 210 8.76 5.53 6.75
CA ARG A 210 9.49 4.28 7.02
C ARG A 210 8.86 3.47 8.16
N GLN A 211 8.51 4.14 9.26
CA GLN A 211 7.86 3.49 10.41
C GLN A 211 6.46 2.95 10.07
N LEU A 212 5.70 3.68 9.26
CA LEU A 212 4.36 3.28 8.84
C LEU A 212 4.40 2.07 7.90
N LEU A 213 5.30 2.09 6.93
CA LEU A 213 5.41 1.01 5.94
C LEU A 213 5.97 -0.28 6.55
N ASP A 214 6.84 -0.18 7.56
CA ASP A 214 7.50 -1.33 8.22
C ASP A 214 8.00 -2.36 7.19
N ARG A 215 8.64 -1.86 6.12
CA ARG A 215 9.01 -2.64 4.93
C ARG A 215 10.35 -3.33 5.16
N ARG A 216 10.44 -4.61 4.78
CA ARG A 216 11.66 -5.40 4.78
C ARG A 216 12.19 -5.57 3.34
N VAL A 217 13.39 -6.13 3.23
CA VAL A 217 14.03 -6.39 1.93
C VAL A 217 13.15 -7.27 1.03
N GLU A 218 12.51 -8.29 1.59
CA GLU A 218 11.65 -9.21 0.85
C GLU A 218 10.39 -8.54 0.31
N ASP A 219 9.85 -7.54 1.05
CA ASP A 219 8.65 -6.82 0.66
C ASP A 219 8.89 -5.99 -0.61
N LEU A 220 10.12 -5.48 -0.81
CA LEU A 220 10.51 -4.78 -2.04
C LEU A 220 10.41 -5.69 -3.26
N LEU A 221 10.90 -6.92 -3.13
CA LEU A 221 10.85 -7.90 -4.22
C LEU A 221 9.42 -8.31 -4.55
N ASP A 222 8.58 -8.48 -3.51
CA ASP A 222 7.19 -8.88 -3.69
C ASP A 222 6.35 -7.78 -4.36
N GLN A 223 6.68 -6.51 -4.13
CA GLN A 223 5.96 -5.35 -4.68
C GLN A 223 6.49 -4.90 -6.04
N SER A 224 7.67 -5.36 -6.43
CA SER A 224 8.33 -4.90 -7.65
C SER A 224 8.07 -5.83 -8.83
N GLU A 225 7.96 -5.23 -10.02
CA GLU A 225 7.94 -5.93 -11.30
C GLU A 225 9.21 -5.65 -12.09
N GLN A 226 9.48 -6.49 -13.08
CA GLN A 226 10.62 -6.29 -13.98
C GLN A 226 10.19 -5.43 -15.18
N PRO A 227 11.07 -4.56 -15.69
CA PRO A 227 12.40 -4.25 -15.17
C PRO A 227 12.35 -3.24 -14.02
N SER A 228 12.99 -3.58 -12.89
CA SER A 228 13.32 -2.63 -11.81
C SER A 228 14.83 -2.55 -11.71
N LEU A 229 15.40 -1.35 -11.75
CA LEU A 229 16.83 -1.12 -11.86
C LEU A 229 17.33 -0.14 -10.80
N MET A 230 18.65 -0.15 -10.57
CA MET A 230 19.32 0.83 -9.73
C MET A 230 20.65 1.28 -10.35
N LEU A 231 21.06 2.50 -10.08
CA LEU A 231 22.41 2.98 -10.25
C LEU A 231 23.21 2.65 -9.00
N PHE A 232 24.30 1.95 -9.18
CA PHE A 232 25.16 1.49 -8.11
C PHE A 232 26.54 2.15 -8.25
N ASP A 233 27.00 2.84 -7.20
CA ASP A 233 28.32 3.42 -7.11
C ASP A 233 29.33 2.33 -6.71
N LEU A 234 30.29 2.07 -7.60
CA LEU A 234 31.32 1.05 -7.40
C LEU A 234 32.33 1.48 -6.32
N GLY A 235 32.64 2.77 -6.23
CA GLY A 235 33.59 3.30 -5.26
C GLY A 235 33.09 3.23 -3.82
N ARG A 236 31.83 3.56 -3.62
CA ARG A 236 31.16 3.55 -2.30
C ARG A 236 30.43 2.25 -1.98
N ASN A 237 30.34 1.34 -2.97
CA ASN A 237 29.65 0.06 -2.86
C ASN A 237 28.18 0.20 -2.38
N GLN A 238 27.43 1.17 -2.93
CA GLN A 238 26.04 1.45 -2.54
C GLN A 238 25.17 1.82 -3.72
N ALA A 239 23.86 1.57 -3.62
CA ALA A 239 22.88 2.10 -4.55
C ALA A 239 22.67 3.60 -4.29
N VAL A 240 22.72 4.42 -5.34
CA VAL A 240 22.62 5.88 -5.27
C VAL A 240 21.34 6.42 -5.91
N ALA A 241 20.77 5.68 -6.86
CA ALA A 241 19.45 5.92 -7.41
C ALA A 241 18.76 4.59 -7.73
N GLY A 242 17.46 4.58 -7.72
CA GLY A 242 16.65 3.40 -8.01
C GLY A 242 15.36 3.77 -8.75
N ALA A 243 14.98 2.94 -9.71
CA ALA A 243 13.69 2.99 -10.39
C ALA A 243 13.01 1.64 -10.21
N ARG A 244 11.98 1.61 -9.42
CA ARG A 244 11.24 0.41 -9.06
C ARG A 244 9.88 0.43 -9.75
N ARG A 245 9.67 -0.54 -10.64
CA ARG A 245 8.38 -0.73 -11.29
C ARG A 245 7.44 -1.44 -10.32
N LEU A 246 6.34 -0.80 -10.00
CA LEU A 246 5.32 -1.35 -9.13
C LEU A 246 4.34 -2.21 -9.93
N ARG A 247 3.71 -3.16 -9.28
CA ARG A 247 2.61 -3.90 -9.89
C ARG A 247 1.49 -2.94 -10.28
N PRO A 248 0.89 -3.11 -11.47
CA PRO A 248 -0.20 -2.25 -11.90
C PRO A 248 -1.31 -2.23 -10.83
N GLY A 249 -1.71 -1.02 -10.46
CA GLY A 249 -2.94 -0.81 -9.70
C GLY A 249 -4.16 -0.87 -10.61
N SER A 250 -5.29 -0.38 -10.13
CA SER A 250 -6.56 -0.30 -10.87
C SER A 250 -6.50 0.57 -12.13
N ARG A 251 -5.58 1.52 -12.21
CA ARG A 251 -5.40 2.38 -13.40
C ARG A 251 -4.92 1.62 -14.64
N GLY A 252 -4.49 0.36 -14.48
CA GLY A 252 -3.98 -0.46 -15.57
C GLY A 252 -2.64 -0.02 -16.14
N LEU A 253 -2.12 1.14 -15.74
CA LEU A 253 -0.81 1.63 -16.16
C LEU A 253 0.25 1.20 -15.15
N PRO A 254 1.45 0.81 -15.63
CA PRO A 254 2.57 0.56 -14.75
C PRO A 254 2.97 1.84 -14.02
N GLU A 255 3.26 1.73 -12.73
CA GLU A 255 3.79 2.84 -11.93
C GLU A 255 5.26 2.63 -11.67
N LEU A 256 6.03 3.71 -11.74
CA LEU A 256 7.45 3.73 -11.44
C LEU A 256 7.73 4.62 -10.23
N GLU A 257 8.32 4.04 -9.20
CA GLU A 257 8.81 4.76 -8.03
C GLU A 257 10.28 5.07 -8.20
N LEU A 258 10.63 6.36 -8.22
CA LEU A 258 11.99 6.84 -8.33
C LEU A 258 12.56 7.21 -6.96
N SER A 259 13.67 6.58 -6.59
CA SER A 259 14.45 6.90 -5.39
C SER A 259 15.78 7.50 -5.79
N LEU A 260 16.16 8.64 -5.19
CA LEU A 260 17.45 9.28 -5.38
C LEU A 260 18.04 9.61 -4.01
N HIS A 261 19.25 9.12 -3.74
CA HIS A 261 19.92 9.36 -2.47
C HIS A 261 20.16 10.87 -2.27
N PRO A 262 19.84 11.46 -1.10
CA PRO A 262 19.91 12.91 -0.87
C PRO A 262 21.25 13.55 -1.20
N GLY A 263 22.36 12.84 -1.00
CA GLY A 263 23.70 13.32 -1.34
C GLY A 263 24.08 13.20 -2.83
N TRP A 264 23.15 12.80 -3.72
CA TRP A 264 23.41 12.50 -5.13
C TRP A 264 22.49 13.26 -6.08
N GLN A 265 22.08 14.46 -5.69
CA GLN A 265 21.20 15.32 -6.51
C GLN A 265 21.80 15.65 -7.89
N HIS A 266 23.14 15.67 -8.01
CA HIS A 266 23.83 15.86 -9.29
C HIS A 266 23.55 14.76 -10.34
N LEU A 267 22.94 13.64 -9.94
CA LEU A 267 22.47 12.60 -10.88
C LEU A 267 21.15 12.96 -11.57
N LEU A 268 20.45 14.03 -11.13
CA LEU A 268 19.31 14.60 -11.85
C LEU A 268 19.78 15.14 -13.19
N GLY A 269 19.69 14.32 -14.22
CA GLY A 269 20.19 14.56 -15.56
C GLY A 269 20.25 13.27 -16.34
N GLU A 270 21.30 13.11 -17.15
CA GLU A 270 21.46 11.97 -18.04
C GLU A 270 21.53 10.60 -17.31
N PRO A 271 22.23 10.44 -16.17
CA PRO A 271 22.27 9.16 -15.48
C PRO A 271 20.88 8.68 -15.03
N LEU A 272 20.08 9.59 -14.47
CA LEU A 272 18.74 9.25 -13.99
C LEU A 272 17.75 9.08 -15.15
N ARG A 273 17.92 9.82 -16.27
CA ARG A 273 17.16 9.62 -17.51
C ARG A 273 17.38 8.21 -18.04
N LEU A 274 18.62 7.76 -18.15
CA LEU A 274 18.95 6.41 -18.60
C LEU A 274 18.35 5.33 -17.69
N LEU A 275 18.40 5.53 -16.36
CA LEU A 275 17.79 4.63 -15.39
C LEU A 275 16.27 4.53 -15.63
N LEU A 276 15.60 5.67 -15.83
CA LEU A 276 14.16 5.73 -16.07
C LEU A 276 13.78 5.03 -17.37
N GLU A 277 14.45 5.34 -18.49
CA GLU A 277 14.18 4.76 -19.80
C GLU A 277 14.38 3.24 -19.81
N ARG A 278 15.43 2.76 -19.15
CA ARG A 278 15.71 1.32 -19.03
C ARG A 278 14.66 0.62 -18.15
N SER A 279 14.19 1.28 -17.10
CA SER A 279 13.12 0.75 -16.23
C SER A 279 11.74 0.83 -16.87
N ALA A 280 11.54 1.75 -17.82
CA ALA A 280 10.34 1.87 -18.64
C ALA A 280 10.29 0.87 -19.80
N ALA A 281 11.36 0.07 -20.04
CA ALA A 281 11.41 -0.84 -21.16
C ALA A 281 10.20 -1.78 -21.20
N GLY A 282 9.60 -1.93 -22.40
CA GLY A 282 8.41 -2.75 -22.61
C GLY A 282 7.08 -2.06 -22.28
N ALA A 283 7.08 -0.83 -21.73
CA ALA A 283 5.87 -0.03 -21.55
C ALA A 283 5.76 1.03 -22.66
N GLU A 284 4.55 1.29 -23.14
CA GLU A 284 4.26 2.42 -24.02
C GLU A 284 3.98 3.68 -23.21
N GLN A 285 3.35 3.51 -22.05
CA GLN A 285 3.01 4.55 -21.09
C GLN A 285 3.25 4.05 -19.68
N LEU A 286 3.67 4.94 -18.80
CA LEU A 286 3.75 4.68 -17.36
C LEU A 286 3.57 5.97 -16.56
N VAL A 287 3.31 5.80 -15.29
CA VAL A 287 3.17 6.91 -14.33
C VAL A 287 4.38 6.93 -13.41
N VAL A 288 5.01 8.09 -13.27
CA VAL A 288 6.09 8.34 -12.29
C VAL A 288 5.51 9.16 -11.14
N ARG A 289 5.74 8.72 -9.89
CA ARG A 289 5.37 9.49 -8.70
C ARG A 289 6.55 10.33 -8.21
N SER A 290 6.29 11.59 -7.90
CA SER A 290 7.25 12.46 -7.22
C SER A 290 6.61 13.15 -6.02
N ASP A 291 7.44 13.54 -5.05
CA ASP A 291 6.99 14.42 -3.97
C ASP A 291 6.60 15.78 -4.55
N GLY A 292 5.40 16.27 -4.22
CA GLY A 292 4.91 17.54 -4.71
C GLY A 292 5.71 18.76 -4.22
N LEU A 293 6.57 18.59 -3.22
CA LEU A 293 7.50 19.63 -2.72
C LEU A 293 8.90 19.56 -3.35
N ASP A 294 9.18 18.54 -4.19
CA ASP A 294 10.46 18.40 -4.88
C ASP A 294 10.43 19.14 -6.22
N ASP A 295 10.61 20.45 -6.17
CA ASP A 295 10.59 21.33 -7.37
C ASP A 295 11.73 21.00 -8.35
N GLU A 296 12.87 20.53 -7.86
CA GLU A 296 14.01 20.19 -8.71
C GLU A 296 13.71 18.96 -9.56
N ARG A 297 13.17 17.92 -8.94
CA ARG A 297 12.71 16.72 -9.63
C ARG A 297 11.56 17.02 -10.58
N SER A 298 10.62 17.85 -10.17
CA SER A 298 9.47 18.27 -11.00
C SER A 298 9.92 18.97 -12.26
N ARG A 299 10.85 19.94 -12.16
CA ARG A 299 11.45 20.61 -13.33
C ARG A 299 12.22 19.64 -14.22
N TRP A 300 12.94 18.70 -13.63
CA TRP A 300 13.65 17.68 -14.39
C TRP A 300 12.69 16.76 -15.15
N LEU A 301 11.61 16.27 -14.54
CA LEU A 301 10.59 15.46 -15.21
C LEU A 301 9.91 16.22 -16.35
N GLN A 302 9.62 17.51 -16.17
CA GLN A 302 9.12 18.37 -17.24
C GLN A 302 10.12 18.49 -18.40
N SER A 303 11.42 18.63 -18.10
CA SER A 303 12.47 18.72 -19.14
C SER A 303 12.59 17.43 -19.97
N LEU A 304 12.14 16.29 -19.42
CA LEU A 304 12.02 15.02 -20.13
C LEU A 304 10.73 14.89 -20.96
N GLY A 305 9.93 15.97 -21.08
CA GLY A 305 8.68 15.96 -21.83
C GLY A 305 7.53 15.26 -21.10
N MET A 306 7.65 15.02 -19.79
CA MET A 306 6.54 14.46 -19.00
C MET A 306 5.53 15.56 -18.67
N ALA A 307 4.24 15.19 -18.70
CA ALA A 307 3.15 16.04 -18.30
C ALA A 307 2.62 15.62 -16.91
N PRO A 308 2.32 16.57 -16.02
CA PRO A 308 1.61 16.27 -14.78
C PRO A 308 0.20 15.81 -15.12
N GLU A 309 -0.21 14.66 -14.59
CA GLU A 309 -1.54 14.06 -14.79
C GLU A 309 -2.51 14.45 -13.67
N GLY A 310 -1.97 14.68 -12.48
CA GLY A 310 -2.75 15.06 -11.31
C GLY A 310 -1.92 15.06 -10.05
N GLU A 311 -2.55 15.49 -8.97
CA GLU A 311 -1.98 15.46 -7.63
C GLU A 311 -2.78 14.54 -6.73
N GLU A 312 -2.09 13.78 -5.91
CA GLU A 312 -2.66 12.92 -4.89
C GLU A 312 -2.14 13.29 -3.49
N VAL A 313 -2.99 13.08 -2.51
CA VAL A 313 -2.61 13.17 -1.10
C VAL A 313 -2.41 11.76 -0.58
N LEU A 314 -1.20 11.45 -0.17
CA LEU A 314 -0.89 10.24 0.59
C LEU A 314 -1.34 10.46 2.04
N MET A 315 -2.26 9.64 2.49
CA MET A 315 -2.80 9.68 3.84
C MET A 315 -2.42 8.42 4.59
N ALA A 316 -2.22 8.55 5.90
CA ALA A 316 -1.94 7.39 6.74
C ALA A 316 -2.73 7.43 8.04
N ARG A 317 -3.03 6.24 8.53
CA ARG A 317 -3.59 5.98 9.84
C ARG A 317 -2.65 5.03 10.59
N SER A 318 -2.21 5.42 11.78
CA SER A 318 -1.42 4.58 12.66
C SER A 318 -2.25 4.22 13.90
N VAL A 319 -2.19 2.96 14.28
CA VAL A 319 -2.78 2.48 15.53
C VAL A 319 -1.63 2.21 16.50
N TRP A 320 -1.45 3.09 17.47
CA TRP A 320 -0.49 2.85 18.56
C TRP A 320 -1.00 1.67 19.39
N ARG A 321 -0.52 0.47 19.09
CA ARG A 321 -0.68 -0.67 19.97
C ARG A 321 0.51 -0.67 20.92
N ARG A 322 0.25 -0.65 22.24
CA ARG A 322 1.28 -1.08 23.18
C ARG A 322 1.67 -2.49 22.76
N HIS A 323 2.92 -2.69 22.36
CA HIS A 323 3.44 -4.01 22.08
C HIS A 323 3.23 -4.84 23.35
N ALA A 324 2.32 -5.80 23.27
CA ALA A 324 2.37 -6.91 24.20
C ALA A 324 3.77 -7.53 24.04
N PRO A 325 4.48 -7.87 25.12
CA PRO A 325 5.81 -8.47 25.02
C PRO A 325 5.74 -9.66 24.07
N GLN A 326 6.63 -9.67 23.07
CA GLN A 326 6.63 -10.72 22.04
C GLN A 326 6.72 -12.09 22.75
N PRO A 327 5.99 -13.13 22.26
CA PRO A 327 6.02 -14.47 22.87
C PRO A 327 7.43 -15.06 22.97
N SER A 328 8.40 -14.56 22.20
CA SER A 328 9.82 -14.87 22.35
C SER A 328 10.42 -14.43 23.67
N GLN A 329 9.98 -13.31 24.24
CA GLN A 329 10.43 -12.87 25.57
C GLN A 329 9.77 -13.66 26.70
N GLU A 330 8.54 -14.08 26.53
CA GLU A 330 7.87 -14.96 27.48
C GLU A 330 8.48 -16.37 27.47
N MET A 331 8.84 -16.86 26.29
CA MET A 331 9.53 -18.15 26.16
C MET A 331 10.96 -18.09 26.72
N ALA A 332 11.68 -16.99 26.50
CA ALA A 332 13.00 -16.74 27.11
C ALA A 332 12.91 -16.67 28.64
N ARG A 333 11.91 -15.95 29.19
CA ARG A 333 11.67 -15.90 30.64
C ARG A 333 11.27 -17.26 31.24
N ARG A 334 10.46 -18.06 30.52
CA ARG A 334 10.15 -19.43 30.94
C ARG A 334 11.36 -20.34 30.88
N LEU A 335 12.21 -20.24 29.87
CA LEU A 335 13.48 -20.95 29.77
C LEU A 335 14.45 -20.55 30.89
N GLU A 336 14.59 -19.26 31.19
CA GLU A 336 15.41 -18.78 32.32
C GLU A 336 14.86 -19.26 33.67
N ALA A 337 13.54 -19.28 33.86
CA ALA A 337 12.92 -19.81 35.06
C ALA A 337 13.15 -21.31 35.24
N VAL A 338 13.10 -22.07 34.15
CA VAL A 338 13.39 -23.54 34.17
C VAL A 338 14.88 -23.79 34.37
N LEU A 339 15.75 -23.05 33.71
CA LEU A 339 17.20 -23.13 33.89
C LEU A 339 17.63 -22.72 35.30
N GLY A 340 17.00 -21.72 35.88
CA GLY A 340 17.22 -21.31 37.28
C GLY A 340 16.81 -22.36 38.29
N GLN A 341 15.82 -23.22 37.98
CA GLN A 341 15.44 -24.36 38.82
C GLN A 341 16.40 -25.55 38.70
N LEU A 342 17.15 -25.63 37.59
CA LEU A 342 18.12 -26.70 37.32
C LEU A 342 19.54 -26.39 37.84
N GLN A 343 19.80 -25.19 38.34
CA GLN A 343 21.08 -24.87 38.97
C GLN A 343 21.17 -25.66 40.30
N PRO A 344 22.17 -26.51 40.46
CA PRO A 344 22.37 -27.23 41.72
C PRO A 344 22.58 -26.22 42.83
N ARG A 345 21.76 -26.29 43.89
CA ARG A 345 21.94 -25.52 45.10
C ARG A 345 23.35 -25.77 45.61
N GLN A 346 24.24 -24.79 45.44
CA GLN A 346 25.54 -24.79 46.10
C GLN A 346 25.30 -24.83 47.62
N ARG A 347 25.57 -25.95 48.23
CA ARG A 347 25.59 -26.07 49.69
C ARG A 347 26.72 -25.11 50.20
N PRO A 348 26.45 -24.28 51.18
CA PRO A 348 27.49 -23.46 51.77
C PRO A 348 28.57 -24.40 52.39
N ILE A 349 29.81 -24.20 52.00
CA ILE A 349 30.94 -24.92 52.55
C ILE A 349 31.11 -24.42 54.01
N PRO A 350 31.07 -25.27 55.01
CA PRO A 350 31.29 -24.86 56.38
C PRO A 350 32.72 -24.33 56.54
N THR A 351 32.88 -23.10 57.00
CA THR A 351 34.16 -22.48 57.32
C THR A 351 34.77 -23.22 58.52
N PRO A 352 36.02 -23.72 58.46
CA PRO A 352 36.64 -24.31 59.62
C PRO A 352 36.90 -23.24 60.67
N LEU A 353 36.42 -23.47 61.91
CA LEU A 353 36.74 -22.68 63.08
C LEU A 353 38.23 -22.84 63.37
N GLY A 354 39.01 -21.76 63.16
CA GLY A 354 40.39 -21.69 63.56
C GLY A 354 40.50 -21.65 65.09
N ARG A 355 41.45 -22.46 65.63
CA ARG A 355 41.95 -22.39 66.97
C ARG A 355 42.96 -21.23 67.09
#